data_7765aa2f440cc22a75a2a89cb9265e88
#
_entry.id   7765aa2f440cc22a75a2a89cb9265e88
#
_cell.length_a   1.000
_cell.length_b   1.000
_cell.length_c   1.000
_cell.angle_alpha   90.00
_cell.angle_beta   90.00
_cell.angle_gamma   90.00
#
_symmetry.space_group_name_H-M   'P 1'
#
loop_
_entity.id
_entity.type
_entity.pdbx_description
1 polymer ?
#
loop_
_entity_poly.entity_id
_entity_poly.type
_entity_poly.pdbx_seq_one_letter_code
_entity_poly.pdbx_strand_id
1 'polypeptide(L)'
;MKIGLINLPKDANYGGNLQRFALVKTLQKFGNDVFHYNLVGYSSLPWFKKPYSYGKRLIKKYILGQHLCIFQEDLRNKKLNHKMDIVSSFYNRYIPHTEEFFKVSDFKKIFRKYKSDVVIVGSDQVWRKSMTGGKSGLSQFMLSFIEDKM
;
A
#
# COMPACT_ATOMS: atom_id res chain seq x y z
N MET A 1 8.01 5.47 -23.97
CA MET A 1 8.72 5.65 -22.70
C MET A 1 8.26 4.60 -21.70
N LYS A 2 9.13 4.20 -20.78
CA LYS A 2 8.79 3.28 -19.68
C LYS A 2 8.48 4.09 -18.42
N ILE A 3 7.23 4.02 -17.98
CA ILE A 3 6.70 4.86 -16.89
C ILE A 3 6.40 3.98 -15.67
N GLY A 4 7.03 4.31 -14.55
CA GLY A 4 6.75 3.68 -13.25
C GLY A 4 5.78 4.54 -12.45
N LEU A 5 4.69 3.95 -11.96
CA LEU A 5 3.72 4.63 -11.11
C LEU A 5 3.94 4.28 -9.64
N ILE A 6 3.92 5.29 -8.77
CA ILE A 6 3.94 5.13 -7.32
C ILE A 6 2.65 5.71 -6.75
N ASN A 7 1.86 4.85 -6.11
CA ASN A 7 0.65 5.23 -5.39
C ASN A 7 0.73 4.71 -3.96
N LEU A 8 -0.24 5.08 -3.13
CA LEU A 8 -0.41 4.44 -1.83
C LEU A 8 -0.50 2.92 -1.98
N PRO A 9 -0.07 2.16 -0.96
CA PRO A 9 -0.16 0.71 -0.97
C PRO A 9 -1.55 0.22 -1.38
N LYS A 10 -1.58 -0.92 -2.06
CA LYS A 10 -2.83 -1.60 -2.44
C LYS A 10 -3.64 -1.89 -1.18
N ASP A 11 -4.87 -1.41 -1.14
CA ASP A 11 -5.84 -1.64 -0.05
C ASP A 11 -7.20 -2.05 -0.62
N ALA A 12 -8.17 -2.25 0.26
CA ALA A 12 -9.54 -2.61 -0.12
C ALA A 12 -10.37 -1.43 -0.68
N ASN A 13 -9.75 -0.28 -0.96
CA ASN A 13 -10.41 0.89 -1.50
C ASN A 13 -10.56 0.77 -3.02
N TYR A 14 -11.77 0.53 -3.49
CA TYR A 14 -12.07 0.43 -4.91
C TYR A 14 -11.74 1.71 -5.68
N GLY A 15 -12.03 2.89 -5.10
CA GLY A 15 -11.76 4.18 -5.73
C GLY A 15 -10.29 4.37 -6.06
N GLY A 16 -9.39 4.10 -5.11
CA GLY A 16 -7.95 4.18 -5.31
C GLY A 16 -7.44 3.21 -6.40
N ASN A 17 -8.01 2.01 -6.46
CA ASN A 17 -7.62 1.02 -7.48
C ASN A 17 -8.17 1.37 -8.87
N LEU A 18 -9.39 1.91 -8.97
CA LEU A 18 -9.94 2.40 -10.23
C LEU A 18 -9.19 3.62 -10.76
N GLN A 19 -8.80 4.54 -9.88
CA GLN A 19 -7.99 5.70 -10.24
C GLN A 19 -6.62 5.27 -10.79
N ARG A 20 -5.97 4.31 -10.14
CA ARG A 20 -4.71 3.70 -10.61
C ARG A 20 -4.88 3.05 -11.97
N PHE A 21 -5.93 2.26 -12.15
CA PHE A 21 -6.25 1.63 -13.43
C PHE A 21 -6.49 2.66 -14.55
N ALA A 22 -7.30 3.68 -14.28
CA ALA A 22 -7.57 4.75 -15.25
C ALA A 22 -6.30 5.46 -15.68
N LEU A 23 -5.41 5.79 -14.73
CA LEU A 23 -4.14 6.43 -15.02
C LEU A 23 -3.24 5.54 -15.87
N VAL A 24 -3.11 4.25 -15.52
CA VAL A 24 -2.35 3.27 -16.32
C VAL A 24 -2.88 3.21 -17.75
N LYS A 25 -4.20 3.05 -17.92
CA LYS A 25 -4.84 2.96 -19.24
C LYS A 25 -4.67 4.23 -20.07
N THR A 26 -4.81 5.38 -19.43
CA THR A 26 -4.59 6.67 -20.13
C THR A 26 -3.16 6.80 -20.64
N LEU A 27 -2.17 6.51 -19.80
CA LEU A 27 -0.77 6.60 -20.21
C LEU A 27 -0.40 5.55 -21.27
N GLN A 28 -0.96 4.33 -21.19
CA GLN A 28 -0.80 3.30 -22.23
C GLN A 28 -1.40 3.76 -23.57
N LYS A 29 -2.55 4.43 -23.55
CA LYS A 29 -3.19 4.97 -24.76
C LYS A 29 -2.30 6.01 -25.48
N PHE A 30 -1.42 6.68 -24.75
CA PHE A 30 -0.40 7.56 -25.33
C PHE A 30 0.88 6.83 -25.79
N GLY A 31 0.85 5.51 -25.91
CA GLY A 31 1.96 4.71 -26.44
C GLY A 31 3.09 4.45 -25.44
N ASN A 32 2.85 4.58 -24.15
CA ASN A 32 3.86 4.32 -23.13
C ASN A 32 3.76 2.89 -22.56
N ASP A 33 4.90 2.33 -22.19
CA ASP A 33 4.98 1.12 -21.36
C ASP A 33 4.84 1.53 -19.89
N VAL A 34 3.75 1.13 -19.24
CA VAL A 34 3.37 1.62 -17.91
C VAL A 34 3.23 0.48 -16.94
N PHE A 35 3.85 0.61 -15.77
CA PHE A 35 3.72 -0.35 -14.68
C PHE A 35 3.63 0.36 -13.32
N HIS A 36 3.03 -0.32 -12.36
CA HIS A 36 2.89 0.15 -10.98
C HIS A 36 3.92 -0.50 -10.06
N TYR A 37 4.56 0.28 -9.20
CA TYR A 37 5.41 -0.23 -8.12
C TYR A 37 4.53 -0.79 -7.01
N ASN A 38 4.50 -2.13 -6.89
CA ASN A 38 3.56 -2.85 -6.02
C ASN A 38 4.02 -2.88 -4.57
N LEU A 39 3.99 -1.72 -3.92
CA LEU A 39 4.21 -1.61 -2.48
C LEU A 39 2.97 -2.12 -1.74
N VAL A 40 3.16 -3.13 -0.91
CA VAL A 40 2.10 -3.71 -0.06
C VAL A 40 2.20 -3.12 1.35
N GLY A 41 1.14 -2.43 1.76
CA GLY A 41 1.05 -1.88 3.11
C GLY A 41 0.93 -2.97 4.17
N TYR A 42 1.86 -3.00 5.11
CA TYR A 42 1.80 -3.93 6.22
C TYR A 42 1.03 -3.31 7.39
N SER A 43 -0.15 -3.81 7.71
CA SER A 43 -0.98 -3.35 8.83
C SER A 43 -1.21 -4.43 9.89
N SER A 44 -0.19 -5.22 10.21
CA SER A 44 -0.30 -6.14 11.35
C SER A 44 0.43 -5.59 12.58
N LEU A 45 -0.26 -5.63 13.71
CA LEU A 45 0.40 -5.41 15.00
C LEU A 45 1.53 -6.45 15.16
N PRO A 46 2.74 -6.04 15.55
CA PRO A 46 3.79 -6.96 15.88
C PRO A 46 3.30 -8.03 16.86
N TRP A 47 3.67 -9.28 16.65
CA TRP A 47 3.17 -10.42 17.41
C TRP A 47 3.35 -10.24 18.94
N PHE A 48 4.41 -9.56 19.39
CA PHE A 48 4.69 -9.28 20.80
C PHE A 48 3.76 -8.22 21.42
N LYS A 49 3.07 -7.41 20.61
CA LYS A 49 2.06 -6.45 21.09
C LYS A 49 0.65 -7.02 21.15
N LYS A 50 0.41 -8.18 20.53
CA LYS A 50 -0.89 -8.85 20.51
C LYS A 50 -1.38 -9.22 21.91
N PRO A 51 -0.58 -9.90 22.79
CA PRO A 51 -1.03 -10.28 24.12
C PRO A 51 -1.39 -9.06 24.98
N TYR A 52 -0.64 -7.98 24.91
CA TYR A 52 -0.95 -6.74 25.63
C TYR A 52 -2.28 -6.10 25.14
N SER A 53 -2.51 -6.07 23.84
CA SER A 53 -3.77 -5.56 23.26
C SER A 53 -4.97 -6.38 23.67
N TYR A 54 -4.85 -7.71 23.68
CA TYR A 54 -5.91 -8.61 24.11
C TYR A 54 -6.18 -8.53 25.60
N GLY A 55 -5.14 -8.47 26.44
CA GLY A 55 -5.28 -8.29 27.89
C GLY A 55 -5.99 -6.98 28.25
N LYS A 56 -5.63 -5.88 27.63
CA LYS A 56 -6.29 -4.58 27.83
C LYS A 56 -7.79 -4.61 27.43
N ARG A 57 -8.14 -5.34 26.39
CA ARG A 57 -9.55 -5.49 25.95
C ARG A 57 -10.37 -6.42 26.86
N LEU A 58 -9.75 -7.48 27.36
CA LEU A 58 -10.35 -8.35 28.38
C LEU A 58 -10.71 -7.55 29.63
N ILE A 59 -9.78 -6.76 30.15
CA ILE A 59 -10.00 -5.88 31.31
C ILE A 59 -11.17 -4.90 31.02
N LYS A 60 -11.17 -4.25 29.88
CA LYS A 60 -12.25 -3.32 29.52
C LYS A 60 -13.61 -4.00 29.38
N LYS A 61 -13.65 -5.21 28.84
CA LYS A 61 -14.88 -5.97 28.68
C LYS A 61 -15.45 -6.47 30.00
N TYR A 62 -14.61 -7.09 30.85
CA TYR A 62 -15.08 -7.76 32.07
C TYR A 62 -15.12 -6.86 33.30
N ILE A 63 -14.25 -5.85 33.38
CA ILE A 63 -14.21 -4.94 34.54
C ILE A 63 -15.01 -3.66 34.30
N LEU A 64 -14.95 -3.12 33.07
CA LEU A 64 -15.64 -1.85 32.73
C LEU A 64 -16.95 -2.06 31.98
N GLY A 65 -17.43 -3.31 31.83
CA GLY A 65 -18.72 -3.63 31.20
C GLY A 65 -18.87 -3.16 29.75
N GLN A 66 -17.76 -2.85 29.06
CA GLN A 66 -17.82 -2.36 27.68
C GLN A 66 -18.08 -3.52 26.70
N HIS A 67 -19.04 -3.38 25.79
CA HIS A 67 -19.28 -4.34 24.71
C HIS A 67 -18.18 -4.25 23.65
N LEU A 68 -17.00 -4.81 23.95
CA LEU A 68 -15.86 -4.85 23.03
C LEU A 68 -15.62 -6.28 22.54
N CYS A 69 -15.43 -6.43 21.24
CA CYS A 69 -14.98 -7.69 20.67
C CYS A 69 -13.47 -7.84 20.95
N ILE A 70 -13.08 -8.92 21.64
CA ILE A 70 -11.69 -9.20 22.00
C ILE A 70 -10.84 -9.46 20.75
N PHE A 71 -11.38 -10.19 19.79
CA PHE A 71 -10.75 -10.57 18.52
C PHE A 71 -11.17 -9.65 17.37
N GLN A 72 -11.29 -8.36 17.64
CA GLN A 72 -11.74 -7.37 16.65
C GLN A 72 -10.82 -7.30 15.42
N GLU A 73 -9.51 -7.54 15.63
CA GLU A 73 -8.55 -7.59 14.51
C GLU A 73 -8.81 -8.77 13.58
N ASP A 74 -9.10 -9.95 14.14
CA ASP A 74 -9.31 -11.17 13.33
C ASP A 74 -10.61 -11.07 12.52
N LEU A 75 -11.66 -10.51 13.10
CA LEU A 75 -12.92 -10.26 12.39
C LEU A 75 -12.74 -9.17 11.31
N ARG A 76 -12.00 -8.12 11.62
CA ARG A 76 -11.69 -7.06 10.65
C ARG A 76 -10.81 -7.60 9.52
N ASN A 77 -9.80 -8.40 9.85
CA ASN A 77 -8.91 -9.01 8.86
C ASN A 77 -9.68 -9.98 7.96
N LYS A 78 -10.60 -10.77 8.49
CA LYS A 78 -11.43 -11.69 7.69
C LYS A 78 -12.31 -10.94 6.69
N LYS A 79 -12.95 -9.84 7.10
CA LYS A 79 -13.73 -8.97 6.20
C LYS A 79 -12.85 -8.23 5.19
N LEU A 80 -11.66 -7.79 5.61
CA LEU A 80 -10.69 -7.13 4.74
C LEU A 80 -10.12 -8.12 3.71
N ASN A 81 -9.79 -9.34 4.11
CA ASN A 81 -9.24 -10.34 3.20
C ASN A 81 -10.19 -10.64 2.05
N HIS A 82 -11.48 -10.85 2.33
CA HIS A 82 -12.46 -11.07 1.26
C HIS A 82 -12.56 -9.89 0.27
N LYS A 83 -12.54 -8.65 0.77
CA LYS A 83 -12.50 -7.45 -0.08
C LYS A 83 -11.17 -7.35 -0.84
N MET A 84 -10.07 -7.69 -0.19
CA MET A 84 -8.75 -7.70 -0.79
C MET A 84 -8.60 -8.73 -1.90
N ASP A 85 -9.25 -9.89 -1.80
CA ASP A 85 -9.23 -10.92 -2.84
C ASP A 85 -9.83 -10.40 -4.16
N ILE A 86 -10.98 -9.74 -4.07
CA ILE A 86 -11.64 -9.14 -5.26
C ILE A 86 -10.76 -8.04 -5.86
N VAL A 87 -10.26 -7.14 -5.01
CA VAL A 87 -9.39 -6.04 -5.45
C VAL A 87 -8.09 -6.56 -6.03
N SER A 88 -7.50 -7.59 -5.42
CA SER A 88 -6.25 -8.20 -5.89
C SER A 88 -6.45 -8.89 -7.24
N SER A 89 -7.57 -9.58 -7.44
CA SER A 89 -7.90 -10.19 -8.73
C SER A 89 -8.00 -9.15 -9.84
N PHE A 90 -8.71 -8.05 -9.57
CA PHE A 90 -8.79 -6.91 -10.50
C PHE A 90 -7.42 -6.30 -10.76
N TYR A 91 -6.66 -6.00 -9.72
CA TYR A 91 -5.34 -5.40 -9.81
C TYR A 91 -4.38 -6.26 -10.64
N ASN A 92 -4.27 -7.54 -10.32
CA ASN A 92 -3.36 -8.46 -11.01
C ASN A 92 -3.73 -8.66 -12.48
N ARG A 93 -5.03 -8.59 -12.81
CA ARG A 93 -5.52 -8.78 -14.19
C ARG A 93 -5.32 -7.57 -15.08
N TYR A 94 -5.46 -6.35 -14.53
CA TYR A 94 -5.61 -5.15 -15.35
C TYR A 94 -4.50 -4.11 -15.19
N ILE A 95 -3.68 -4.23 -14.15
CA ILE A 95 -2.63 -3.26 -13.86
C ILE A 95 -1.26 -3.97 -13.94
N PRO A 96 -0.44 -3.68 -14.96
CA PRO A 96 0.95 -4.14 -14.97
C PRO A 96 1.68 -3.64 -13.73
N HIS A 97 2.41 -4.52 -13.06
CA HIS A 97 3.05 -4.16 -11.79
C HIS A 97 4.36 -4.94 -11.56
N THR A 98 5.17 -4.43 -10.64
CA THR A 98 6.36 -5.13 -10.17
C THR A 98 5.98 -6.29 -9.24
N GLU A 99 6.97 -7.11 -8.86
CA GLU A 99 6.82 -7.99 -7.71
C GLU A 99 6.41 -7.21 -6.46
N GLU A 100 5.76 -7.90 -5.53
CA GLU A 100 5.35 -7.31 -4.25
C GLU A 100 6.58 -7.03 -3.38
N PHE A 101 6.59 -5.87 -2.74
CA PHE A 101 7.58 -5.53 -1.72
C PHE A 101 6.93 -4.79 -0.55
N PHE A 102 7.49 -4.98 0.64
CA PHE A 102 6.85 -4.57 1.89
C PHE A 102 7.57 -3.42 2.59
N LYS A 103 8.82 -3.20 2.25
CA LYS A 103 9.64 -2.19 2.90
C LYS A 103 9.98 -1.07 1.93
N VAL A 104 9.86 0.12 2.45
CA VAL A 104 10.25 1.34 1.76
C VAL A 104 11.72 1.31 1.33
N SER A 105 12.60 0.68 2.13
CA SER A 105 14.01 0.46 1.77
C SER A 105 14.21 -0.34 0.48
N ASP A 106 13.24 -1.16 0.10
CA ASP A 106 13.34 -2.01 -1.07
C ASP A 106 13.05 -1.24 -2.37
N PHE A 107 12.48 -0.02 -2.27
CA PHE A 107 12.21 0.83 -3.44
C PHE A 107 13.44 1.02 -4.32
N LYS A 108 14.58 1.35 -3.73
CA LYS A 108 15.83 1.57 -4.46
C LYS A 108 16.25 0.33 -5.26
N LYS A 109 16.10 -0.87 -4.67
CA LYS A 109 16.39 -2.15 -5.32
C LYS A 109 15.44 -2.43 -6.48
N ILE A 110 14.13 -2.26 -6.23
CA ILE A 110 13.09 -2.49 -7.24
C ILE A 110 13.19 -1.49 -8.38
N PHE A 111 13.43 -0.21 -8.08
CA PHE A 111 13.64 0.83 -9.07
C PHE A 111 14.82 0.50 -10.01
N ARG A 112 15.97 0.09 -9.46
CA ARG A 112 17.14 -0.33 -10.26
C ARG A 112 16.86 -1.53 -11.15
N LYS A 113 16.04 -2.48 -10.67
CA LYS A 113 15.66 -3.68 -11.42
C LYS A 113 14.75 -3.36 -12.61
N TYR A 114 13.73 -2.53 -12.42
CA TYR A 114 12.72 -2.26 -13.44
C TYR A 114 13.05 -1.10 -14.37
N LYS A 115 13.95 -0.22 -13.99
CA LYS A 115 14.51 0.88 -14.82
C LYS A 115 13.43 1.66 -15.58
N SER A 116 12.63 2.48 -14.88
CA SER A 116 11.69 3.40 -15.51
C SER A 116 12.40 4.66 -16.00
N ASP A 117 12.00 5.19 -17.16
CA ASP A 117 12.49 6.47 -17.69
C ASP A 117 11.86 7.64 -16.92
N VAL A 118 10.62 7.47 -16.52
CA VAL A 118 9.84 8.47 -15.77
C VAL A 118 9.14 7.79 -14.59
N VAL A 119 9.09 8.48 -13.46
CA VAL A 119 8.32 8.08 -12.30
C VAL A 119 7.22 9.09 -12.05
N ILE A 120 5.98 8.61 -12.00
CA ILE A 120 4.82 9.43 -11.68
C ILE A 120 4.32 9.02 -10.29
N VAL A 121 4.23 9.99 -9.39
CA VAL A 121 3.64 9.82 -8.08
C VAL A 121 2.19 10.27 -8.15
N GLY A 122 1.27 9.32 -7.98
CA GLY A 122 -0.16 9.58 -8.13
C GLY A 122 -0.91 9.56 -6.81
N SER A 123 -2.14 10.15 -6.83
CA SER A 123 -3.05 10.31 -5.70
C SER A 123 -2.70 11.47 -4.77
N ASP A 124 -3.73 12.14 -4.32
CA ASP A 124 -3.71 13.30 -3.42
C ASP A 124 -3.14 12.98 -2.03
N GLN A 125 -3.35 11.76 -1.55
CA GLN A 125 -3.01 11.36 -0.17
C GLN A 125 -1.57 10.86 0.00
N VAL A 126 -0.81 10.73 -1.06
CA VAL A 126 0.60 10.29 -0.99
C VAL A 126 1.49 11.29 -0.23
N TRP A 127 1.07 12.53 -0.10
CA TRP A 127 1.73 13.58 0.66
C TRP A 127 1.33 13.65 2.15
N ARG A 128 0.34 12.85 2.57
CA ARG A 128 -0.11 12.81 3.97
C ARG A 128 0.76 11.86 4.79
N LYS A 129 1.52 12.39 5.71
CA LYS A 129 2.39 11.64 6.64
C LYS A 129 1.67 10.48 7.36
N SER A 130 0.37 10.66 7.71
CA SER A 130 -0.43 9.63 8.36
C SER A 130 -0.77 8.45 7.45
N MET A 131 -0.76 8.65 6.11
CA MET A 131 -1.10 7.62 5.14
C MET A 131 0.13 6.90 4.59
N THR A 132 1.31 7.51 4.71
CA THR A 132 2.56 7.00 4.13
C THR A 132 3.46 6.27 5.13
N GLY A 133 3.00 6.01 6.35
CA GLY A 133 3.80 5.32 7.36
C GLY A 133 4.87 6.21 8.03
N GLY A 134 4.66 7.52 8.05
CA GLY A 134 5.54 8.47 8.73
C GLY A 134 6.56 9.14 7.81
N LYS A 135 7.65 9.67 8.39
CA LYS A 135 8.67 10.42 7.63
C LYS A 135 9.39 9.55 6.59
N SER A 136 9.75 8.33 6.94
CA SER A 136 10.47 7.42 6.03
C SER A 136 9.60 6.97 4.86
N GLY A 137 8.30 6.78 5.05
CA GLY A 137 7.37 6.51 3.97
C GLY A 137 7.19 7.71 3.07
N LEU A 138 7.00 8.90 3.65
CA LEU A 138 6.82 10.12 2.89
C LEU A 138 8.01 10.42 1.96
N SER A 139 9.26 10.20 2.43
CA SER A 139 10.46 10.43 1.62
C SER A 139 10.48 9.62 0.31
N GLN A 140 9.88 8.43 0.30
CA GLN A 140 9.79 7.62 -0.91
C GLN A 140 8.85 8.23 -1.96
N PHE A 141 7.74 8.80 -1.50
CA PHE A 141 6.83 9.52 -2.39
C PHE A 141 7.40 10.88 -2.85
N MET A 142 8.46 11.35 -2.19
CA MET A 142 9.31 12.47 -2.64
C MET A 142 10.47 12.01 -3.54
N LEU A 143 10.45 10.75 -3.99
CA LEU A 143 11.44 10.17 -4.90
C LEU A 143 12.89 10.18 -4.36
N SER A 144 13.08 10.18 -3.02
CA SER A 144 14.39 10.21 -2.38
C SER A 144 15.29 8.99 -2.68
N PHE A 145 14.74 7.96 -3.31
CA PHE A 145 15.49 6.78 -3.74
C PHE A 145 16.14 6.95 -5.13
N ILE A 146 15.77 7.98 -5.87
CA ILE A 146 16.39 8.33 -7.15
C ILE A 146 17.66 9.11 -6.82
N GLU A 147 18.79 8.58 -7.26
CA GLU A 147 20.06 9.29 -7.16
C GLU A 147 20.17 10.26 -8.32
N ASP A 148 20.42 11.54 -8.03
CA ASP A 148 20.82 12.50 -9.04
C ASP A 148 22.13 11.99 -9.63
N LYS A 149 22.09 11.60 -10.89
CA LYS A 149 23.31 11.49 -11.69
C LYS A 149 23.64 12.91 -12.13
N MET A 150 24.32 13.67 -11.27
CA MET A 150 25.09 14.80 -11.75
C MET A 150 26.31 14.33 -12.53
#